data_c7f86d261a359ce78dfa23180bf7acd3
#
_entry.id   c7f86d261a359ce78dfa23180bf7acd3
#
_cell.length_a   1.000
_cell.length_b   1.000
_cell.length_c   1.000
_cell.angle_alpha   90.00
_cell.angle_beta   90.00
_cell.angle_gamma   90.00
#
_symmetry.space_group_name_H-M   'P 1'
#
loop_
_entity.id
_entity.type
_entity.pdbx_description
1 polymer ?
#
loop_
_entity_poly.entity_id
_entity_poly.type
_entity_poly.pdbx_seq_one_letter_code
_entity_poly.pdbx_strand_id
1 'polypeptide(L)'
;RDDVESRGLGDVYKRQAYARFLTAINGTQNALSTEAVDEAVHLMQEARQVFCLGQGGSMLLANDICARFASLSTKFRTAGDSHLQLLTASLMNEADVVLFVSYSGATRDMMETLRTAKAAGAKIILLTHYEDSPGAKLADIVLLCGAQESPLDSGSIPIKVAVLYVAEVLVLRYILDDKPGSTEAQERTTEAVSYTH
;
A
#
# COMPACT_ATOMS: atom_id res chain seq x y z
N ARG A 1 -3.92 39.31 -26.56
CA ARG A 1 -5.15 38.75 -25.96
C ARG A 1 -4.97 37.25 -25.63
N ASP A 2 -4.25 36.49 -26.47
CA ASP A 2 -4.07 35.01 -26.27
C ASP A 2 -3.18 34.66 -25.08
N ASP A 3 -2.23 35.51 -24.69
CA ASP A 3 -1.31 35.27 -23.57
C ASP A 3 -1.97 35.34 -22.18
N VAL A 4 -3.06 36.08 -22.04
CA VAL A 4 -3.77 36.22 -20.74
C VAL A 4 -4.73 35.05 -20.52
N GLU A 5 -5.36 34.55 -21.58
CA GLU A 5 -6.25 33.37 -21.51
C GLU A 5 -5.43 32.10 -21.22
N SER A 6 -4.26 31.92 -21.83
CA SER A 6 -3.40 30.75 -21.60
C SER A 6 -2.84 30.70 -20.18
N ARG A 7 -2.51 31.86 -19.58
CA ARG A 7 -2.07 31.95 -18.17
C ARG A 7 -3.21 31.61 -17.19
N GLY A 8 -4.44 32.05 -17.47
CA GLY A 8 -5.60 31.74 -16.65
C GLY A 8 -5.95 30.24 -16.67
N LEU A 9 -5.83 29.60 -17.83
CA LEU A 9 -6.12 28.17 -17.99
C LEU A 9 -5.09 27.28 -17.24
N GLY A 10 -3.80 27.63 -17.28
CA GLY A 10 -2.74 26.92 -16.55
C GLY A 10 -2.95 26.93 -15.04
N ASP A 11 -3.46 28.00 -14.46
CA ASP A 11 -3.76 28.09 -13.02
C ASP A 11 -5.00 27.26 -12.64
N VAL A 12 -5.98 27.11 -13.54
CA VAL A 12 -7.15 26.27 -13.31
C VAL A 12 -6.75 24.80 -13.16
N TYR A 13 -5.93 24.27 -14.05
CA TYR A 13 -5.48 22.87 -13.98
C TYR A 13 -4.67 22.58 -12.71
N LYS A 14 -3.77 23.48 -12.33
CA LYS A 14 -2.99 23.35 -11.09
C LYS A 14 -3.90 23.28 -9.86
N ARG A 15 -4.87 24.20 -9.76
CA ARG A 15 -5.80 24.23 -8.62
C ARG A 15 -6.70 22.99 -8.59
N GLN A 16 -7.17 22.52 -9.75
CA GLN A 16 -7.97 21.29 -9.82
C GLN A 16 -7.15 20.07 -9.39
N ALA A 17 -5.92 19.93 -9.89
CA ALA A 17 -5.03 18.85 -9.46
C ALA A 17 -4.78 18.89 -7.95
N TYR A 18 -4.43 20.04 -7.41
CA TYR A 18 -4.21 20.25 -5.98
C TYR A 18 -5.44 19.87 -5.14
N ALA A 19 -6.64 20.35 -5.54
CA ALA A 19 -7.87 20.03 -4.85
C ALA A 19 -8.17 18.52 -4.84
N ARG A 20 -7.93 17.82 -5.95
CA ARG A 20 -8.11 16.36 -6.05
C ARG A 20 -7.15 15.60 -5.12
N PHE A 21 -5.89 16.02 -5.01
CA PHE A 21 -4.93 15.42 -4.09
C PHE A 21 -5.35 15.62 -2.63
N LEU A 22 -5.74 16.85 -2.26
CA LEU A 22 -6.21 17.12 -0.90
C LEU A 22 -7.46 16.31 -0.55
N THR A 23 -8.42 16.20 -1.47
CA THR A 23 -9.62 15.39 -1.28
C THR A 23 -9.26 13.93 -1.04
N ALA A 24 -8.35 13.35 -1.82
CA ALA A 24 -7.93 11.96 -1.68
C ALA A 24 -7.19 11.72 -0.35
N ILE A 25 -6.27 12.60 0.05
CA ILE A 25 -5.52 12.48 1.30
C ILE A 25 -6.46 12.65 2.51
N ASN A 26 -7.29 13.71 2.53
CA ASN A 26 -8.20 13.98 3.63
C ASN A 26 -9.25 12.86 3.77
N GLY A 27 -9.78 12.37 2.65
CA GLY A 27 -10.71 11.23 2.63
C GLY A 27 -10.06 9.98 3.22
N THR A 28 -8.81 9.72 2.87
CA THR A 28 -8.05 8.60 3.42
C THR A 28 -7.81 8.76 4.92
N GLN A 29 -7.36 9.92 5.37
CA GLN A 29 -7.12 10.19 6.78
C GLN A 29 -8.39 9.96 7.63
N ASN A 30 -9.55 10.37 7.12
CA ASN A 30 -10.82 10.21 7.83
C ASN A 30 -11.33 8.75 7.83
N ALA A 31 -11.01 7.96 6.80
CA ALA A 31 -11.45 6.57 6.68
C ALA A 31 -10.49 5.55 7.30
N LEU A 32 -9.22 5.91 7.45
CA LEU A 32 -8.18 5.02 7.98
C LEU A 32 -8.29 4.93 9.49
N SER A 33 -8.66 3.76 10.01
CA SER A 33 -8.73 3.50 11.45
C SER A 33 -7.34 3.38 12.06
N THR A 34 -7.11 4.04 13.18
CA THR A 34 -5.85 3.93 13.96
C THR A 34 -5.66 2.51 14.47
N GLU A 35 -6.74 1.87 14.93
CA GLU A 35 -6.73 0.50 15.43
C GLU A 35 -6.33 -0.48 14.32
N ALA A 36 -6.88 -0.32 13.11
CA ALA A 36 -6.50 -1.16 11.97
C ALA A 36 -5.02 -0.98 11.56
N VAL A 37 -4.49 0.23 11.66
CA VAL A 37 -3.06 0.51 11.44
C VAL A 37 -2.21 -0.17 12.50
N ASP A 38 -2.59 -0.06 13.78
CA ASP A 38 -1.86 -0.70 14.89
C ASP A 38 -1.84 -2.22 14.76
N GLU A 39 -2.99 -2.84 14.46
CA GLU A 39 -3.10 -4.27 14.23
C GLU A 39 -2.28 -4.72 13.00
N ALA A 40 -2.32 -3.97 11.91
CA ALA A 40 -1.56 -4.27 10.70
C ALA A 40 -0.05 -4.24 10.97
N VAL A 41 0.43 -3.21 11.66
CA VAL A 41 1.85 -3.09 12.02
C VAL A 41 2.27 -4.22 12.95
N HIS A 42 1.46 -4.55 13.95
CA HIS A 42 1.73 -5.67 14.86
C HIS A 42 1.85 -7.01 14.09
N LEU A 43 0.92 -7.32 13.19
CA LEU A 43 1.01 -8.50 12.33
C LEU A 43 2.28 -8.50 11.48
N MET A 44 2.63 -7.36 10.88
CA MET A 44 3.85 -7.24 10.08
C MET A 44 5.12 -7.43 10.90
N GLN A 45 5.13 -6.99 12.18
CA GLN A 45 6.29 -7.15 13.06
C GLN A 45 6.48 -8.60 13.50
N GLU A 46 5.42 -9.32 13.81
CA GLU A 46 5.49 -10.72 14.23
C GLU A 46 5.70 -11.69 13.06
N ALA A 47 5.38 -11.26 11.84
CA ALA A 47 5.49 -12.11 10.66
C ALA A 47 6.92 -12.60 10.40
N ARG A 48 7.03 -13.86 9.96
CA ARG A 48 8.26 -14.42 9.38
C ARG A 48 8.61 -13.70 8.08
N GLN A 49 7.63 -13.52 7.19
CA GLN A 49 7.75 -12.75 5.95
C GLN A 49 6.48 -11.96 5.69
N VAL A 50 6.64 -10.78 5.08
CA VAL A 50 5.55 -9.92 4.63
C VAL A 50 5.62 -9.79 3.12
N PHE A 51 4.61 -10.25 2.40
CA PHE A 51 4.53 -10.19 0.95
C PHE A 51 3.70 -8.99 0.51
N CYS A 52 4.35 -7.96 -0.03
CA CYS A 52 3.70 -6.79 -0.60
C CYS A 52 3.29 -7.11 -2.03
N LEU A 53 2.00 -7.28 -2.27
CA LEU A 53 1.45 -7.74 -3.53
C LEU A 53 0.44 -6.73 -4.10
N GLY A 54 0.23 -6.79 -5.40
CA GLY A 54 -0.72 -5.96 -6.12
C GLY A 54 -0.71 -6.31 -7.59
N GLN A 55 -1.65 -5.76 -8.38
CA GLN A 55 -1.74 -6.06 -9.79
C GLN A 55 -1.80 -4.79 -10.63
N GLY A 56 -1.25 -4.82 -11.85
CA GLY A 56 -1.21 -3.65 -12.73
C GLY A 56 -0.56 -2.44 -12.05
N GLY A 57 -1.25 -1.30 -12.03
CA GLY A 57 -0.77 -0.09 -11.37
C GLY A 57 -0.59 -0.22 -9.85
N SER A 58 -1.35 -1.09 -9.20
CA SER A 58 -1.21 -1.37 -7.75
C SER A 58 0.04 -2.16 -7.43
N MET A 59 0.59 -2.93 -8.37
CA MET A 59 1.86 -3.63 -8.16
C MET A 59 3.04 -2.66 -8.00
N LEU A 60 3.02 -1.53 -8.71
CA LEU A 60 4.04 -0.49 -8.55
C LEU A 60 4.01 0.10 -7.14
N LEU A 61 2.82 0.31 -6.59
CA LEU A 61 2.64 0.78 -5.22
C LEU A 61 3.08 -0.27 -4.18
N ALA A 62 2.73 -1.53 -4.40
CA ALA A 62 3.17 -2.62 -3.54
C ALA A 62 4.70 -2.77 -3.53
N ASN A 63 5.34 -2.60 -4.68
CA ASN A 63 6.80 -2.60 -4.79
C ASN A 63 7.43 -1.40 -4.05
N ASP A 64 6.83 -0.20 -4.14
CA ASP A 64 7.30 0.97 -3.40
C ASP A 64 7.17 0.77 -1.89
N ILE A 65 6.04 0.24 -1.42
CA ILE A 65 5.84 -0.15 -0.01
C ILE A 65 6.92 -1.14 0.43
N CYS A 66 7.14 -2.20 -0.35
CA CYS A 66 8.17 -3.19 -0.05
C CYS A 66 9.57 -2.55 0.05
N ALA A 67 9.91 -1.67 -0.89
CA ALA A 67 11.20 -0.97 -0.91
C ALA A 67 11.41 -0.08 0.33
N ARG A 68 10.36 0.63 0.78
CA ARG A 68 10.41 1.44 2.02
C ARG A 68 10.68 0.60 3.25
N PHE A 69 10.01 -0.53 3.39
CA PHE A 69 10.25 -1.45 4.52
C PHE A 69 11.56 -2.22 4.39
N ALA A 70 12.11 -2.38 3.18
CA ALA A 70 13.41 -3.06 2.98
C ALA A 70 14.58 -2.33 3.65
N SER A 71 14.47 -1.02 3.91
CA SER A 71 15.45 -0.27 4.70
C SER A 71 15.38 -0.58 6.21
N LEU A 72 14.29 -1.19 6.67
CA LEU A 72 14.06 -1.51 8.08
C LEU A 72 14.24 -3.00 8.38
N SER A 73 13.85 -3.87 7.43
CA SER A 73 13.90 -5.32 7.65
C SER A 73 13.95 -6.10 6.34
N THR A 74 14.68 -7.21 6.34
CA THR A 74 14.80 -8.11 5.18
C THR A 74 13.62 -9.04 4.98
N LYS A 75 12.61 -9.02 5.85
CA LYS A 75 11.45 -9.92 5.75
C LYS A 75 10.41 -9.48 4.73
N PHE A 76 10.48 -8.25 4.21
CA PHE A 76 9.56 -7.74 3.20
C PHE A 76 9.95 -8.23 1.81
N ARG A 77 8.97 -8.77 1.08
CA ARG A 77 9.14 -9.41 -0.22
C ARG A 77 8.05 -8.94 -1.19
N THR A 78 8.31 -9.10 -2.47
CA THR A 78 7.34 -8.88 -3.55
C THR A 78 7.40 -10.02 -4.56
N ALA A 79 6.38 -10.16 -5.39
CA ALA A 79 6.33 -11.09 -6.52
C ALA A 79 5.87 -10.34 -7.78
N GLY A 80 6.62 -10.53 -8.87
CA GLY A 80 6.61 -9.65 -10.03
C GLY A 80 5.37 -9.71 -10.93
N ASP A 81 4.59 -10.80 -10.88
CA ASP A 81 3.38 -10.97 -11.68
C ASP A 81 2.34 -11.83 -10.96
N SER A 82 1.12 -11.91 -11.51
CA SER A 82 0.00 -12.63 -10.86
C SER A 82 0.27 -14.14 -10.74
N HIS A 83 1.00 -14.74 -11.67
CA HIS A 83 1.34 -16.16 -11.60
C HIS A 83 2.34 -16.43 -10.45
N LEU A 84 3.40 -15.63 -10.35
CA LEU A 84 4.36 -15.72 -9.25
C LEU A 84 3.71 -15.39 -7.89
N GLN A 85 2.77 -14.46 -7.86
CA GLN A 85 2.00 -14.15 -6.65
C GLN A 85 1.19 -15.37 -6.19
N LEU A 86 0.53 -16.06 -7.10
CA LEU A 86 -0.26 -17.26 -6.80
C LEU A 86 0.64 -18.42 -6.34
N LEU A 87 1.77 -18.67 -7.01
CA LEU A 87 2.76 -19.66 -6.58
C LEU A 87 3.30 -19.34 -5.17
N THR A 88 3.64 -18.08 -4.92
CA THR A 88 4.11 -17.62 -3.61
C THR A 88 3.04 -17.85 -2.55
N ALA A 89 1.79 -17.48 -2.83
CA ALA A 89 0.66 -17.66 -1.92
C ALA A 89 0.44 -19.13 -1.54
N SER A 90 0.66 -20.07 -2.48
CA SER A 90 0.51 -21.51 -2.22
C SER A 90 1.57 -22.12 -1.28
N LEU A 91 2.70 -21.42 -1.11
CA LEU A 91 3.82 -21.84 -0.25
C LEU A 91 3.89 -21.09 1.07
N MET A 92 2.96 -20.18 1.33
CA MET A 92 2.85 -19.46 2.61
C MET A 92 2.41 -20.38 3.74
N ASN A 93 2.48 -19.88 4.95
CA ASN A 93 1.98 -20.53 6.15
C ASN A 93 1.47 -19.49 7.16
N GLU A 94 1.05 -19.94 8.33
CA GLU A 94 0.47 -19.12 9.40
C GLU A 94 1.38 -18.03 9.97
N ALA A 95 2.70 -18.15 9.75
CA ALA A 95 3.68 -17.13 10.16
C ALA A 95 3.91 -16.05 9.09
N ASP A 96 3.23 -16.11 7.95
CA ASP A 96 3.37 -15.15 6.86
C ASP A 96 2.20 -14.17 6.79
N VAL A 97 2.49 -12.98 6.28
CA VAL A 97 1.50 -11.91 6.07
C VAL A 97 1.51 -11.49 4.59
N VAL A 98 0.33 -11.31 4.02
CA VAL A 98 0.13 -10.65 2.73
C VAL A 98 -0.35 -9.23 2.98
N LEU A 99 0.37 -8.24 2.47
CA LEU A 99 -0.09 -6.86 2.32
C LEU A 99 -0.46 -6.65 0.85
N PHE A 100 -1.76 -6.70 0.55
CA PHE A 100 -2.23 -6.60 -0.83
C PHE A 100 -2.80 -5.20 -1.11
N VAL A 101 -2.34 -4.57 -2.20
CA VAL A 101 -2.85 -3.29 -2.67
C VAL A 101 -3.83 -3.54 -3.82
N SER A 102 -5.11 -3.22 -3.62
CA SER A 102 -6.14 -3.32 -4.65
C SER A 102 -7.24 -2.28 -4.42
N TYR A 103 -7.32 -1.26 -5.29
CA TYR A 103 -8.32 -0.21 -5.15
C TYR A 103 -9.76 -0.75 -5.14
N SER A 104 -10.10 -1.63 -6.09
CA SER A 104 -11.45 -2.21 -6.19
C SER A 104 -11.73 -3.32 -5.18
N GLY A 105 -10.68 -3.99 -4.69
CA GLY A 105 -10.82 -5.16 -3.82
C GLY A 105 -11.58 -6.34 -4.44
N ALA A 106 -11.65 -6.43 -5.78
CA ALA A 106 -12.54 -7.37 -6.46
C ALA A 106 -11.97 -8.03 -7.72
N THR A 107 -10.70 -7.77 -8.10
CA THR A 107 -10.12 -8.36 -9.30
C THR A 107 -9.96 -9.88 -9.16
N ARG A 108 -10.18 -10.62 -10.25
CA ARG A 108 -10.18 -12.09 -10.25
C ARG A 108 -8.86 -12.67 -9.71
N ASP A 109 -7.74 -12.24 -10.28
CA ASP A 109 -6.42 -12.78 -9.91
C ASP A 109 -6.04 -12.47 -8.46
N MET A 110 -6.39 -11.26 -7.97
CA MET A 110 -6.25 -10.91 -6.55
C MET A 110 -7.06 -11.89 -5.68
N MET A 111 -8.33 -12.13 -6.02
CA MET A 111 -9.21 -13.00 -5.25
C MET A 111 -8.68 -14.43 -5.19
N GLU A 112 -8.09 -14.92 -6.28
CA GLU A 112 -7.46 -16.24 -6.34
C GLU A 112 -6.23 -16.29 -5.43
N THR A 113 -5.36 -15.29 -5.52
CA THR A 113 -4.17 -15.16 -4.66
C THR A 113 -4.54 -15.08 -3.17
N LEU A 114 -5.53 -14.25 -2.80
CA LEU A 114 -5.94 -14.10 -1.41
C LEU A 114 -6.58 -15.39 -0.84
N ARG A 115 -7.41 -16.09 -1.64
CA ARG A 115 -7.97 -17.38 -1.21
C ARG A 115 -6.89 -18.43 -0.99
N THR A 116 -5.90 -18.47 -1.88
CA THR A 116 -4.77 -19.40 -1.78
C THR A 116 -3.93 -19.10 -0.54
N ALA A 117 -3.57 -17.83 -0.31
CA ALA A 117 -2.83 -17.42 0.88
C ALA A 117 -3.59 -17.74 2.18
N LYS A 118 -4.90 -17.46 2.20
CA LYS A 118 -5.75 -17.78 3.37
C LYS A 118 -5.87 -19.27 3.62
N ALA A 119 -6.00 -20.08 2.56
CA ALA A 119 -6.02 -21.53 2.68
C ALA A 119 -4.69 -22.11 3.19
N ALA A 120 -3.59 -21.44 2.91
CA ALA A 120 -2.26 -21.74 3.43
C ALA A 120 -2.05 -21.27 4.89
N GLY A 121 -2.99 -20.52 5.47
CA GLY A 121 -2.96 -20.01 6.84
C GLY A 121 -2.43 -18.60 6.99
N ALA A 122 -1.93 -17.96 5.92
CA ALA A 122 -1.37 -16.61 5.98
C ALA A 122 -2.42 -15.56 6.38
N LYS A 123 -1.97 -14.53 7.09
CA LYS A 123 -2.78 -13.36 7.43
C LYS A 123 -2.82 -12.37 6.28
N ILE A 124 -3.95 -11.71 6.10
CA ILE A 124 -4.19 -10.81 4.97
C ILE A 124 -4.50 -9.41 5.48
N ILE A 125 -3.67 -8.44 5.07
CA ILE A 125 -3.91 -7.00 5.18
C ILE A 125 -4.25 -6.51 3.78
N LEU A 126 -5.43 -5.92 3.59
CA LEU A 126 -5.86 -5.38 2.30
C LEU A 126 -5.94 -3.86 2.35
N LEU A 127 -5.19 -3.18 1.47
CA LEU A 127 -5.39 -1.77 1.15
C LEU A 127 -6.41 -1.67 0.03
N THR A 128 -7.57 -1.07 0.30
CA THR A 128 -8.66 -0.92 -0.67
C THR A 128 -9.47 0.35 -0.44
N HIS A 129 -10.23 0.76 -1.46
CA HIS A 129 -11.20 1.84 -1.30
C HIS A 129 -12.56 1.34 -0.78
N TYR A 130 -12.93 0.10 -1.08
CA TYR A 130 -14.25 -0.44 -0.80
C TYR A 130 -14.24 -1.42 0.37
N GLU A 131 -14.81 -0.98 1.49
CA GLU A 131 -14.93 -1.77 2.73
C GLU A 131 -15.73 -3.06 2.52
N ASP A 132 -16.77 -3.03 1.69
CA ASP A 132 -17.64 -4.17 1.40
C ASP A 132 -17.16 -5.04 0.23
N SER A 133 -15.95 -4.81 -0.29
CA SER A 133 -15.43 -5.57 -1.42
C SER A 133 -15.26 -7.06 -1.10
N PRO A 134 -15.31 -7.94 -2.13
CA PRO A 134 -15.05 -9.36 -1.94
C PRO A 134 -13.70 -9.65 -1.27
N GLY A 135 -12.67 -8.86 -1.59
CA GLY A 135 -11.35 -8.97 -0.96
C GLY A 135 -11.35 -8.56 0.50
N ALA A 136 -12.08 -7.50 0.86
CA ALA A 136 -12.21 -7.06 2.24
C ALA A 136 -12.85 -8.13 3.13
N LYS A 137 -13.81 -8.90 2.61
CA LYS A 137 -14.43 -10.03 3.34
C LYS A 137 -13.48 -11.21 3.57
N LEU A 138 -12.40 -11.31 2.81
CA LEU A 138 -11.36 -12.33 3.01
C LEU A 138 -10.23 -11.83 3.90
N ALA A 139 -9.99 -10.53 3.95
CA ALA A 139 -8.92 -9.93 4.72
C ALA A 139 -9.12 -10.10 6.23
N ASP A 140 -8.03 -10.21 6.96
CA ASP A 140 -8.02 -10.16 8.41
C ASP A 140 -8.04 -8.69 8.88
N ILE A 141 -7.38 -7.80 8.13
CA ILE A 141 -7.37 -6.36 8.36
C ILE A 141 -7.62 -5.63 7.04
N VAL A 142 -8.46 -4.59 7.08
CA VAL A 142 -8.74 -3.72 5.95
C VAL A 142 -8.25 -2.31 6.27
N LEU A 143 -7.39 -1.78 5.40
CA LEU A 143 -6.93 -0.40 5.46
C LEU A 143 -7.60 0.38 4.33
N LEU A 144 -8.49 1.29 4.70
CA LEU A 144 -9.25 2.08 3.72
C LEU A 144 -8.42 3.25 3.19
N CYS A 145 -8.44 3.44 1.88
CA CYS A 145 -7.72 4.52 1.22
C CYS A 145 -8.52 5.14 0.06
N GLY A 146 -8.31 6.43 -0.16
CA GLY A 146 -8.93 7.21 -1.21
C GLY A 146 -10.22 7.92 -0.78
N ALA A 147 -10.73 8.78 -1.65
CA ALA A 147 -12.02 9.45 -1.52
C ALA A 147 -12.98 8.90 -2.56
N GLN A 148 -14.27 9.23 -2.42
CA GLN A 148 -15.24 8.92 -3.46
C GLN A 148 -14.82 9.57 -4.79
N GLU A 149 -14.56 8.74 -5.78
CA GLU A 149 -14.21 9.17 -7.13
C GLU A 149 -15.26 8.65 -8.13
N SER A 150 -15.34 9.34 -9.26
CA SER A 150 -16.09 8.84 -10.41
C SER A 150 -15.48 7.51 -10.89
N PRO A 151 -16.28 6.55 -11.37
CA PRO A 151 -15.76 5.33 -11.99
C PRO A 151 -14.75 5.59 -13.13
N LEU A 152 -14.78 6.76 -13.74
CA LEU A 152 -13.85 7.20 -14.77
C LEU A 152 -12.46 7.58 -14.22
N ASP A 153 -12.36 7.83 -12.91
CA ASP A 153 -11.12 8.22 -12.23
C ASP A 153 -10.39 7.05 -11.59
N SER A 154 -10.90 5.83 -11.72
CA SER A 154 -10.30 4.62 -11.16
C SER A 154 -8.84 4.47 -11.57
N GLY A 155 -7.96 4.35 -10.58
CA GLY A 155 -6.51 4.26 -10.78
C GLY A 155 -5.83 5.61 -11.04
N SER A 156 -6.50 6.73 -10.77
CA SER A 156 -5.96 8.08 -10.89
C SER A 156 -4.72 8.31 -10.02
N ILE A 157 -3.96 9.36 -10.32
CA ILE A 157 -2.78 9.72 -9.53
C ILE A 157 -3.16 10.10 -8.09
N PRO A 158 -4.24 10.85 -7.80
CA PRO A 158 -4.66 11.11 -6.43
C PRO A 158 -4.89 9.84 -5.59
N ILE A 159 -5.48 8.77 -6.18
CA ILE A 159 -5.63 7.48 -5.50
C ILE A 159 -4.27 6.86 -5.17
N LYS A 160 -3.32 6.90 -6.09
CA LYS A 160 -1.96 6.38 -5.85
C LYS A 160 -1.29 7.14 -4.70
N VAL A 161 -1.45 8.45 -4.64
CA VAL A 161 -0.94 9.28 -3.53
C VAL A 161 -1.64 8.93 -2.21
N ALA A 162 -2.93 8.63 -2.23
CA ALA A 162 -3.67 8.16 -1.05
C ALA A 162 -3.10 6.82 -0.52
N VAL A 163 -2.77 5.88 -1.41
CA VAL A 163 -2.10 4.62 -1.03
C VAL A 163 -0.70 4.88 -0.46
N LEU A 164 0.07 5.80 -1.06
CA LEU A 164 1.39 6.18 -0.54
C LEU A 164 1.31 6.88 0.83
N TYR A 165 0.24 7.64 1.07
CA TYR A 165 -0.03 8.20 2.40
C TYR A 165 -0.25 7.08 3.44
N VAL A 166 -1.06 6.06 3.14
CA VAL A 166 -1.23 4.90 4.04
C VAL A 166 0.09 4.18 4.25
N ALA A 167 0.88 4.01 3.19
CA ALA A 167 2.22 3.41 3.28
C ALA A 167 3.13 4.17 4.26
N GLU A 168 3.14 5.51 4.18
CA GLU A 168 3.91 6.35 5.10
C GLU A 168 3.43 6.20 6.55
N VAL A 169 2.10 6.18 6.78
CA VAL A 169 1.53 5.95 8.11
C VAL A 169 1.99 4.61 8.69
N LEU A 170 1.96 3.54 7.88
CA LEU A 170 2.44 2.21 8.30
C LEU A 170 3.94 2.22 8.63
N VAL A 171 4.76 2.86 7.81
CA VAL A 171 6.23 2.96 8.03
C VAL A 171 6.52 3.73 9.31
N LEU A 172 5.90 4.90 9.50
CA LEU A 172 6.08 5.71 10.71
C LEU A 172 5.65 4.93 11.96
N ARG A 173 4.51 4.24 11.91
CA ARG A 173 4.01 3.45 13.04
C ARG A 173 4.93 2.26 13.34
N TYR A 174 5.44 1.59 12.30
CA TYR A 174 6.40 0.50 12.43
C TYR A 174 7.71 0.94 13.10
N ILE A 175 8.24 2.11 12.72
CA ILE A 175 9.44 2.71 13.32
C ILE A 175 9.21 3.08 14.79
N LEU A 176 8.03 3.62 15.11
CA LEU A 176 7.71 4.04 16.49
C LEU A 176 7.65 2.88 17.47
N ASP A 177 7.27 1.69 17.02
CA ASP A 177 7.19 0.48 17.86
C ASP A 177 8.57 -0.07 18.22
N ASP A 178 9.51 -0.03 17.28
CA ASP A 178 10.90 -0.44 17.51
C ASP A 178 11.87 0.66 17.05
N LYS A 179 11.83 1.78 17.76
CA LYS A 179 12.63 2.94 17.40
C LYS A 179 14.16 2.66 17.42
N PRO A 180 14.72 1.96 18.42
CA PRO A 180 16.17 1.65 18.42
C PRO A 180 16.57 0.76 17.24
N GLY A 181 15.89 -0.36 17.01
CA GLY A 181 16.20 -1.29 15.94
C GLY A 181 15.98 -0.69 14.55
N SER A 182 14.91 0.09 14.38
CA SER A 182 14.63 0.82 13.13
C SER A 182 15.69 1.87 12.83
N THR A 183 16.16 2.61 13.82
CA THR A 183 17.23 3.62 13.64
C THR A 183 18.55 2.94 13.23
N GLU A 184 18.95 1.87 13.92
CA GLU A 184 20.15 1.10 13.56
C GLU A 184 20.06 0.52 12.13
N ALA A 185 18.90 -0.03 11.75
CA ALA A 185 18.68 -0.55 10.40
C ALA A 185 18.80 0.55 9.34
N GLN A 186 18.20 1.71 9.57
CA GLN A 186 18.28 2.86 8.66
C GLN A 186 19.71 3.40 8.52
N GLU A 187 20.46 3.51 9.61
CA GLU A 187 21.86 3.92 9.58
C GLU A 187 22.71 2.96 8.74
N ARG A 188 22.58 1.66 8.97
CA ARG A 188 23.29 0.62 8.21
C ARG A 188 22.96 0.63 6.72
N THR A 189 21.69 0.79 6.37
CA THR A 189 21.26 0.84 4.95
C THR A 189 21.70 2.13 4.25
N THR A 190 21.68 3.26 4.96
CA THR A 190 22.17 4.55 4.45
C THR A 190 23.67 4.49 4.21
N GLU A 191 24.44 3.94 5.14
CA GLU A 191 25.87 3.76 4.99
C GLU A 191 26.20 2.87 3.79
N ALA A 192 25.52 1.72 3.64
CA ALA A 192 25.73 0.81 2.52
C ALA A 192 25.48 1.46 1.15
N VAL A 193 24.48 2.36 1.03
CA VAL A 193 24.16 3.08 -0.22
C VAL A 193 25.13 4.24 -0.46
N SER A 194 25.66 4.89 0.57
CA SER A 194 26.56 6.03 0.43
C SER A 194 27.91 5.68 -0.23
N TYR A 195 28.33 4.42 -0.18
CA TYR A 195 29.55 3.91 -0.84
C TYR A 195 29.36 3.65 -2.36
N THR A 196 28.15 3.78 -2.89
CA THR A 196 27.84 3.52 -4.30
C THR A 196 27.79 4.80 -5.15
N HIS A 197 28.08 5.94 -4.56
CA HIS A 197 28.25 7.26 -5.18
C HIS A 197 29.64 7.84 -4.90
#